data_2c1a493df9afcdeb91c7d0ba6b8c0ab1
#
_entry.id   2c1a493df9afcdeb91c7d0ba6b8c0ab1
#
_cell.length_a   1.000
_cell.length_b   1.000
_cell.length_c   1.000
_cell.angle_alpha   90.00
_cell.angle_beta   90.00
_cell.angle_gamma   90.00
#
_symmetry.space_group_name_H-M   'P 1'
#
loop_
_entity.id
_entity.type
_entity.pdbx_description
1 polymer ?
#
loop_
_entity_poly.entity_id
_entity_poly.type
_entity_poly.pdbx_seq_one_letter_code
_entity_poly.pdbx_strand_id
1 'polypeptide(L)'
;MLTPKKVFVDTIVTQLSLLSSGVLTEAEESQDGPPRAKRIVVPGDHHEKNLHIRHFPSEDILVLEGSVIGYKQGHNVFGSCDVPSLVVDAHKAAHKRKSFLFSKEDQQRIRGGESVEMKRLDVGVNLALPENVSATRALVELAHEMVDKGMNTSTYG
;
A
#
# COMPACT_ATOMS: atom_id res chain seq x y z
N MET A 1 5.09 -31.47 1.52
CA MET A 1 5.47 -30.25 2.27
C MET A 1 5.55 -29.08 1.32
N LEU A 2 4.78 -28.01 1.53
CA LEU A 2 4.80 -26.81 0.69
C LEU A 2 6.09 -26.04 0.96
N THR A 3 6.83 -25.72 -0.08
CA THR A 3 8.06 -24.95 0.06
C THR A 3 7.82 -23.49 -0.33
N PRO A 4 8.05 -22.52 0.56
CA PRO A 4 7.93 -21.12 0.21
C PRO A 4 9.00 -20.76 -0.81
N LYS A 5 8.60 -20.25 -1.97
CA LYS A 5 9.54 -19.80 -3.02
C LYS A 5 9.92 -18.34 -2.88
N LYS A 6 9.00 -17.52 -2.42
CA LYS A 6 9.24 -16.09 -2.30
C LYS A 6 8.25 -15.45 -1.33
N VAL A 7 8.78 -14.63 -0.45
CA VAL A 7 8.02 -13.67 0.37
C VAL A 7 8.11 -12.31 -0.30
N PHE A 8 7.04 -11.54 -0.29
CA PHE A 8 7.00 -10.19 -0.86
C PHE A 8 5.99 -9.32 -0.12
N VAL A 9 6.19 -8.02 -0.19
CA VAL A 9 5.23 -7.04 0.31
C VAL A 9 4.15 -6.84 -0.73
N ASP A 10 2.90 -7.07 -0.32
CA ASP A 10 1.74 -6.88 -1.19
C ASP A 10 1.22 -5.45 -1.11
N THR A 11 0.84 -5.01 0.08
CA THR A 11 0.25 -3.68 0.29
C THR A 11 0.96 -2.97 1.43
N ILE A 12 1.15 -1.67 1.28
CA ILE A 12 1.62 -0.79 2.34
C ILE A 12 0.55 0.26 2.66
N VAL A 13 0.45 0.62 3.92
CA VAL A 13 -0.27 1.82 4.38
C VAL A 13 0.70 2.65 5.19
N THR A 14 0.99 3.85 4.70
CA THR A 14 1.91 4.78 5.34
C THR A 14 1.22 6.08 5.71
N GLN A 15 1.65 6.69 6.79
CA GLN A 15 1.22 8.02 7.21
C GLN A 15 2.42 8.96 7.18
N LEU A 16 2.23 10.14 6.62
CA LEU A 16 3.20 11.22 6.55
C LEU A 16 2.62 12.46 7.20
N SER A 17 3.35 13.07 8.13
CA SER A 17 3.05 14.41 8.62
C SER A 17 3.71 15.43 7.68
N LEU A 18 2.91 16.27 7.04
CA LEU A 18 3.36 17.30 6.11
C LEU A 18 3.95 18.49 6.87
N LEU A 19 4.95 19.13 6.31
CA LEU A 19 5.55 20.35 6.88
C LEU A 19 4.75 21.61 6.52
N SER A 20 4.00 21.57 5.42
CA SER A 20 3.19 22.71 5.00
C SER A 20 1.89 22.23 4.35
N SER A 21 0.78 22.62 4.93
CA SER A 21 -0.58 22.41 4.40
C SER A 21 -0.91 23.31 3.20
N GLY A 22 0.00 24.16 2.78
CA GLY A 22 -0.25 25.30 1.89
C GLY A 22 -0.73 25.00 0.48
N VAL A 23 -0.80 23.75 0.06
CA VAL A 23 -1.00 23.40 -1.34
C VAL A 23 -2.37 22.81 -1.66
N LEU A 24 -3.16 22.46 -0.68
CA LEU A 24 -4.49 21.85 -0.91
C LEU A 24 -5.69 22.73 -0.52
N THR A 25 -5.47 24.03 -0.36
CA THR A 25 -6.53 25.01 -0.02
C THR A 25 -7.54 25.27 -1.16
N GLU A 26 -7.33 24.77 -2.36
CA GLU A 26 -8.27 24.90 -3.48
C GLU A 26 -9.31 23.78 -3.55
N ALA A 27 -9.79 23.26 -2.43
CA ALA A 27 -10.86 22.29 -2.43
C ALA A 27 -12.00 22.77 -1.58
N GLU A 28 -13.03 23.25 -2.30
CA GLU A 28 -14.43 23.36 -1.89
C GLU A 28 -14.65 23.21 -0.37
N GLU A 29 -14.71 24.34 0.32
CA GLU A 29 -15.30 24.47 1.63
C GLU A 29 -16.76 23.98 1.52
N SER A 30 -17.00 22.72 1.84
CA SER A 30 -18.34 22.28 2.09
C SER A 30 -18.83 22.95 3.37
N GLN A 31 -19.82 23.78 3.26
CA GLN A 31 -20.30 24.72 4.28
C GLN A 31 -20.84 24.10 5.57
N ASP A 32 -20.95 22.77 5.71
CA ASP A 32 -21.54 22.14 6.90
C ASP A 32 -20.83 20.82 7.25
N GLY A 33 -19.89 20.88 8.20
CA GLY A 33 -19.33 19.71 8.86
C GLY A 33 -17.80 19.77 9.05
N PRO A 34 -17.24 18.90 9.93
CA PRO A 34 -15.81 18.85 10.11
C PRO A 34 -15.13 18.46 8.79
N PRO A 35 -13.93 19.01 8.50
CA PRO A 35 -13.24 18.80 7.22
C PRO A 35 -13.03 17.30 6.98
N ARG A 36 -13.72 16.76 5.99
CA ARG A 36 -13.59 15.34 5.61
C ARG A 36 -12.26 15.12 4.90
N ALA A 37 -11.66 13.96 5.16
CA ALA A 37 -10.45 13.56 4.43
C ALA A 37 -10.69 13.59 2.92
N LYS A 38 -9.87 14.33 2.20
CA LYS A 38 -9.89 14.36 0.74
C LYS A 38 -9.28 13.07 0.18
N ARG A 39 -10.01 12.37 -0.66
CA ARG A 39 -9.54 11.16 -1.34
C ARG A 39 -8.97 11.50 -2.71
N ILE A 40 -7.78 11.03 -2.99
CA ILE A 40 -7.07 11.23 -4.24
C ILE A 40 -6.63 9.87 -4.76
N VAL A 41 -6.95 9.58 -6.02
CA VAL A 41 -6.49 8.36 -6.70
C VAL A 41 -5.25 8.73 -7.51
N VAL A 42 -4.18 7.97 -7.34
CA VAL A 42 -2.96 8.02 -8.15
C VAL A 42 -3.05 6.86 -9.14
N PRO A 43 -3.46 7.12 -10.39
CA PRO A 43 -3.68 6.04 -11.35
C PRO A 43 -2.36 5.38 -11.73
N GLY A 44 -2.35 4.06 -11.73
CA GLY A 44 -1.27 3.25 -12.28
C GLY A 44 -1.35 3.17 -13.81
N ASP A 45 -0.30 2.64 -14.41
CA ASP A 45 -0.27 2.38 -15.86
C ASP A 45 -1.05 1.11 -16.23
N HIS A 46 -1.45 0.32 -15.23
CA HIS A 46 -2.23 -0.90 -15.37
C HIS A 46 -3.61 -0.73 -14.74
N HIS A 47 -4.66 -1.20 -15.40
CA HIS A 47 -6.03 -1.12 -14.91
C HIS A 47 -6.16 -1.71 -13.49
N GLU A 48 -6.91 -1.02 -12.65
CA GLU A 48 -7.25 -1.42 -11.27
C GLU A 48 -6.11 -1.41 -10.25
N LYS A 49 -4.87 -1.11 -10.63
CA LYS A 49 -3.72 -1.06 -9.71
C LYS A 49 -3.34 0.38 -9.38
N ASN A 50 -4.17 1.03 -8.59
CA ASN A 50 -3.97 2.42 -8.18
C ASN A 50 -3.35 2.50 -6.78
N LEU A 51 -2.67 3.62 -6.51
CA LEU A 51 -2.40 4.05 -5.14
C LEU A 51 -3.51 5.01 -4.71
N HIS A 52 -3.86 4.96 -3.45
CA HIS A 52 -4.90 5.80 -2.86
C HIS A 52 -4.28 6.71 -1.80
N ILE A 53 -4.66 7.98 -1.82
CA ILE A 53 -4.22 8.96 -0.85
C ILE A 53 -5.44 9.49 -0.13
N ARG A 54 -5.34 9.58 1.20
CA ARG A 54 -6.26 10.34 2.04
C ARG A 54 -5.49 11.49 2.66
N HIS A 55 -5.90 12.70 2.38
CA HIS A 55 -5.33 13.89 2.97
C HIS A 55 -6.29 14.45 4.03
N PHE A 56 -5.76 14.75 5.19
CA PHE A 56 -6.43 15.35 6.34
C PHE A 56 -5.88 16.76 6.55
N PRO A 57 -6.51 17.78 5.93
CA PRO A 57 -5.95 19.15 5.91
C PRO A 57 -5.80 19.77 7.30
N SER A 58 -6.74 19.47 8.20
CA SER A 58 -6.74 20.00 9.58
C SER A 58 -5.60 19.45 10.46
N GLU A 59 -5.02 18.33 10.07
CA GLU A 59 -3.99 17.63 10.84
C GLU A 59 -2.63 17.65 10.13
N ASP A 60 -2.58 18.17 8.91
CA ASP A 60 -1.43 18.10 8.00
C ASP A 60 -0.92 16.66 7.81
N ILE A 61 -1.87 15.72 7.76
CA ILE A 61 -1.59 14.29 7.61
C ILE A 61 -1.99 13.81 6.22
N LEU A 62 -1.11 13.02 5.64
CA LEU A 62 -1.35 12.32 4.39
C LEU A 62 -1.17 10.81 4.62
N VAL A 63 -2.19 10.02 4.31
CA VAL A 63 -2.14 8.56 4.34
C VAL A 63 -2.11 8.03 2.93
N LEU A 64 -1.07 7.26 2.58
CA LEU A 64 -0.93 6.60 1.30
C LEU A 64 -1.11 5.10 1.47
N GLU A 65 -1.95 4.50 0.62
CA GLU A 65 -2.30 3.08 0.66
C GLU A 65 -2.24 2.48 -0.75
N GLY A 66 -1.70 1.27 -0.86
CA GLY A 66 -1.77 0.47 -2.07
C GLY A 66 -0.63 -0.51 -2.25
N SER A 67 -0.75 -1.32 -3.30
CA SER A 67 0.29 -2.23 -3.74
C SER A 67 1.25 -1.51 -4.69
N VAL A 68 2.43 -1.17 -4.18
CA VAL A 68 3.47 -0.49 -4.99
C VAL A 68 3.93 -1.36 -6.14
N ILE A 69 4.06 -2.65 -5.89
CA ILE A 69 4.45 -3.64 -6.91
C ILE A 69 3.35 -3.78 -7.96
N GLY A 70 2.09 -3.94 -7.52
CA GLY A 70 0.94 -3.97 -8.41
C GLY A 70 0.82 -2.70 -9.25
N TYR A 71 1.04 -1.54 -8.65
CA TYR A 71 1.04 -0.25 -9.34
C TYR A 71 2.10 -0.18 -10.46
N LYS A 72 3.31 -0.70 -10.20
CA LYS A 72 4.45 -0.65 -11.15
C LYS A 72 4.37 -1.73 -12.24
N GLN A 73 3.89 -2.93 -11.90
CA GLN A 73 3.98 -4.11 -12.76
C GLN A 73 2.62 -4.65 -13.23
N GLY A 74 1.52 -4.16 -12.67
CA GLY A 74 0.18 -4.66 -12.94
C GLY A 74 -0.18 -5.96 -12.20
N HIS A 75 0.76 -6.56 -11.49
CA HIS A 75 0.58 -7.80 -10.70
C HIS A 75 1.51 -7.84 -9.50
N ASN A 76 1.21 -8.70 -8.52
CA ASN A 76 1.99 -8.84 -7.28
C ASN A 76 2.83 -10.12 -7.24
N VAL A 77 2.96 -10.84 -8.35
CA VAL A 77 3.62 -12.17 -8.37
C VAL A 77 5.11 -12.08 -8.07
N PHE A 78 5.76 -10.98 -8.50
CA PHE A 78 7.19 -10.75 -8.29
C PHE A 78 7.40 -9.48 -7.48
N GLY A 79 7.22 -9.59 -6.18
CA GLY A 79 7.36 -8.46 -5.27
C GLY A 79 8.77 -8.32 -4.67
N SER A 80 8.96 -7.26 -3.90
CA SER A 80 10.16 -6.98 -3.11
C SER A 80 9.83 -7.07 -1.62
N CYS A 81 10.84 -7.39 -0.79
CA CYS A 81 10.77 -7.27 0.67
C CYS A 81 11.47 -5.99 1.19
N ASP A 82 12.02 -5.18 0.31
CA ASP A 82 12.69 -3.93 0.68
C ASP A 82 11.65 -2.84 0.96
N VAL A 83 11.10 -2.88 2.17
CA VAL A 83 10.04 -1.96 2.62
C VAL A 83 10.46 -0.49 2.50
N PRO A 84 11.66 -0.06 2.93
CA PRO A 84 12.08 1.32 2.75
C PRO A 84 12.05 1.80 1.30
N SER A 85 12.57 1.01 0.38
CA SER A 85 12.52 1.34 -1.06
C SER A 85 11.09 1.40 -1.59
N LEU A 86 10.21 0.49 -1.16
CA LEU A 86 8.80 0.51 -1.56
C LEU A 86 8.07 1.76 -1.07
N VAL A 87 8.33 2.19 0.16
CA VAL A 87 7.78 3.44 0.71
C VAL A 87 8.22 4.64 -0.12
N VAL A 88 9.53 4.77 -0.36
CA VAL A 88 10.07 5.86 -1.19
C VAL A 88 9.48 5.85 -2.60
N ASP A 89 9.37 4.68 -3.22
CA ASP A 89 8.83 4.53 -4.58
C ASP A 89 7.34 4.90 -4.64
N ALA A 90 6.54 4.51 -3.63
CA ALA A 90 5.13 4.90 -3.55
C ALA A 90 4.95 6.41 -3.50
N HIS A 91 5.72 7.08 -2.65
CA HIS A 91 5.64 8.54 -2.53
C HIS A 91 6.17 9.27 -3.76
N LYS A 92 7.23 8.75 -4.40
CA LYS A 92 7.71 9.27 -5.71
C LYS A 92 6.65 9.12 -6.79
N ALA A 93 5.96 7.98 -6.86
CA ALA A 93 4.90 7.75 -7.82
C ALA A 93 3.73 8.72 -7.59
N ALA A 94 3.33 8.91 -6.33
CA ALA A 94 2.32 9.87 -5.94
C ALA A 94 2.71 11.30 -6.34
N HIS A 95 3.94 11.72 -6.04
CA HIS A 95 4.43 13.04 -6.40
C HIS A 95 4.51 13.25 -7.91
N LYS A 96 4.97 12.27 -8.67
CA LYS A 96 5.04 12.35 -10.14
C LYS A 96 3.69 12.63 -10.77
N ARG A 97 2.62 12.06 -10.23
CA ARG A 97 1.24 12.20 -10.77
C ARG A 97 0.47 13.38 -10.14
N LYS A 98 0.84 13.76 -8.94
CA LYS A 98 0.19 14.79 -8.12
C LYS A 98 1.24 15.64 -7.42
N SER A 99 2.00 16.42 -8.21
CA SER A 99 3.16 17.20 -7.75
C SER A 99 2.83 18.22 -6.65
N PHE A 100 1.57 18.62 -6.53
CA PHE A 100 1.11 19.56 -5.50
C PHE A 100 0.98 18.94 -4.10
N LEU A 101 1.07 17.61 -3.96
CA LEU A 101 0.87 16.94 -2.66
C LEU A 101 2.07 17.08 -1.71
N PHE A 102 3.27 17.32 -2.24
CA PHE A 102 4.49 17.28 -1.44
C PHE A 102 5.37 18.49 -1.74
N SER A 103 5.82 19.17 -0.69
CA SER A 103 6.86 20.17 -0.80
C SER A 103 8.23 19.53 -1.12
N LYS A 104 9.22 20.34 -1.46
CA LYS A 104 10.60 19.82 -1.66
C LYS A 104 11.16 19.25 -0.36
N GLU A 105 10.86 19.90 0.74
CA GLU A 105 11.23 19.49 2.09
C GLU A 105 10.60 18.14 2.47
N ASP A 106 9.30 17.97 2.20
CA ASP A 106 8.61 16.70 2.43
C ASP A 106 9.25 15.56 1.63
N GLN A 107 9.61 15.81 0.37
CA GLN A 107 10.28 14.82 -0.45
C GLN A 107 11.66 14.41 0.11
N GLN A 108 12.42 15.36 0.65
CA GLN A 108 13.71 15.07 1.28
C GLN A 108 13.54 14.21 2.53
N ARG A 109 12.56 14.54 3.38
CA ARG A 109 12.22 13.77 4.60
C ARG A 109 11.78 12.34 4.27
N ILE A 110 10.94 12.17 3.24
CA ILE A 110 10.53 10.84 2.78
C ILE A 110 11.74 10.01 2.35
N ARG A 111 12.67 10.60 1.61
CA ARG A 111 13.90 9.92 1.18
C ARG A 111 14.81 9.55 2.35
N GLY A 112 14.85 10.38 3.38
CA GLY A 112 15.58 10.14 4.62
C GLY A 112 14.92 9.13 5.56
N GLY A 113 13.67 8.77 5.31
CA GLY A 113 12.89 7.86 6.20
C GLY A 113 12.44 8.51 7.51
N GLU A 114 12.57 9.83 7.64
CA GLU A 114 12.43 10.53 8.92
C GLU A 114 10.98 10.87 9.32
N SER A 115 10.03 10.75 8.40
CA SER A 115 8.68 11.29 8.64
C SER A 115 7.55 10.34 8.29
N VAL A 116 7.89 9.16 7.80
CA VAL A 116 6.88 8.20 7.33
C VAL A 116 6.68 7.13 8.40
N GLU A 117 5.47 7.07 8.92
CA GLU A 117 5.05 6.00 9.82
C GLU A 117 4.37 4.89 9.02
N MET A 118 4.81 3.65 9.22
CA MET A 118 4.13 2.47 8.66
C MET A 118 2.92 2.12 9.53
N LYS A 119 1.72 2.20 8.96
CA LYS A 119 0.47 1.85 9.66
C LYS A 119 0.06 0.40 9.41
N ARG A 120 0.31 -0.12 8.22
CA ARG A 120 0.00 -1.50 7.86
C ARG A 120 0.94 -2.01 6.79
N LEU A 121 1.29 -3.28 6.89
CA LEU A 121 2.09 -4.02 5.93
C LEU A 121 1.44 -5.37 5.67
N ASP A 122 0.99 -5.60 4.45
CA ASP A 122 0.48 -6.90 4.03
C ASP A 122 1.60 -7.66 3.32
N VAL A 123 1.79 -8.90 3.71
CA VAL A 123 2.86 -9.75 3.17
C VAL A 123 2.25 -10.94 2.45
N GLY A 124 2.65 -11.15 1.21
CA GLY A 124 2.30 -12.30 0.41
C GLY A 124 3.42 -13.34 0.39
N VAL A 125 3.04 -14.61 0.23
CA VAL A 125 3.97 -15.72 0.09
C VAL A 125 3.58 -16.55 -1.12
N ASN A 126 4.52 -16.74 -2.05
CA ASN A 126 4.34 -17.69 -3.15
C ASN A 126 4.79 -19.07 -2.71
N LEU A 127 3.89 -20.05 -2.82
CA LEU A 127 4.16 -21.45 -2.51
C LEU A 127 4.34 -22.24 -3.81
N ALA A 128 5.36 -23.09 -3.86
CA ALA A 128 5.47 -24.08 -4.91
C ALA A 128 4.66 -25.32 -4.54
N LEU A 129 3.75 -25.72 -5.40
CA LEU A 129 3.03 -26.98 -5.27
C LEU A 129 3.80 -28.08 -5.99
N PRO A 130 3.86 -29.31 -5.42
CA PRO A 130 4.28 -30.49 -6.16
C PRO A 130 3.37 -30.70 -7.38
N GLU A 131 3.90 -31.27 -8.45
CA GLU A 131 3.18 -31.47 -9.71
C GLU A 131 1.87 -32.28 -9.59
N ASN A 132 1.81 -33.15 -8.58
CA ASN A 132 0.66 -34.01 -8.31
C ASN A 132 -0.35 -33.44 -7.30
N VAL A 133 -0.17 -32.21 -6.84
CA VAL A 133 -1.06 -31.55 -5.88
C VAL A 133 -1.84 -30.43 -6.55
N SER A 134 -3.17 -30.53 -6.53
CA SER A 134 -4.01 -29.43 -7.04
C SER A 134 -3.98 -28.24 -6.10
N ALA A 135 -4.06 -27.03 -6.68
CA ALA A 135 -4.10 -25.79 -5.90
C ALA A 135 -5.26 -25.77 -4.89
N THR A 136 -6.44 -26.23 -5.30
CA THR A 136 -7.63 -26.31 -4.43
C THR A 136 -7.37 -27.18 -3.22
N ARG A 137 -6.79 -28.38 -3.41
CA ARG A 137 -6.47 -29.26 -2.30
C ARG A 137 -5.47 -28.64 -1.34
N ALA A 138 -4.41 -28.04 -1.86
CA ALA A 138 -3.40 -27.36 -1.06
C ALA A 138 -3.98 -26.22 -0.23
N LEU A 139 -4.90 -25.43 -0.81
CA LEU A 139 -5.58 -24.33 -0.10
C LEU A 139 -6.48 -24.86 1.04
N VAL A 140 -7.22 -25.95 0.81
CA VAL A 140 -8.06 -26.55 1.84
C VAL A 140 -7.20 -27.09 3.00
N GLU A 141 -6.13 -27.82 2.70
CA GLU A 141 -5.23 -28.35 3.72
C GLU A 141 -4.57 -27.21 4.52
N LEU A 142 -4.11 -26.15 3.84
CA LEU A 142 -3.52 -24.98 4.48
C LEU A 142 -4.54 -24.27 5.38
N ALA A 143 -5.78 -24.07 4.91
CA ALA A 143 -6.83 -23.43 5.70
C ALA A 143 -7.14 -24.22 6.98
N HIS A 144 -7.20 -25.55 6.89
CA HIS A 144 -7.40 -26.41 8.08
C HIS A 144 -6.24 -26.26 9.08
N GLU A 145 -4.98 -26.33 8.61
CA GLU A 145 -3.82 -26.15 9.49
C GLU A 145 -3.79 -24.78 10.16
N MET A 146 -4.20 -23.73 9.46
CA MET A 146 -4.26 -22.38 10.01
C MET A 146 -5.34 -22.28 11.10
N VAL A 147 -6.53 -22.84 10.87
CA VAL A 147 -7.61 -22.87 11.87
C VAL A 147 -7.18 -23.65 13.11
N ASP A 148 -6.55 -24.82 12.94
CA ASP A 148 -6.05 -25.65 14.05
C ASP A 148 -5.00 -24.91 14.89
N LYS A 149 -4.27 -23.96 14.29
CA LYS A 149 -3.32 -23.08 14.99
C LYS A 149 -3.96 -21.79 15.52
N GLY A 150 -5.28 -21.67 15.49
CA GLY A 150 -6.02 -20.52 15.99
C GLY A 150 -5.90 -19.26 15.11
N MET A 151 -5.52 -19.41 13.83
CA MET A 151 -5.42 -18.30 12.89
C MET A 151 -6.76 -18.12 12.16
N ASN A 152 -7.17 -16.87 11.99
CA ASN A 152 -8.33 -16.54 11.17
C ASN A 152 -7.98 -16.68 9.69
N THR A 153 -8.81 -17.43 8.95
CA THR A 153 -8.67 -17.61 7.51
C THR A 153 -9.91 -17.12 6.78
N SER A 154 -9.70 -16.47 5.64
CA SER A 154 -10.77 -16.19 4.68
C SER A 154 -10.32 -16.63 3.30
N THR A 155 -11.16 -17.41 2.61
CA THR A 155 -10.96 -17.80 1.22
C THR A 155 -11.91 -16.98 0.35
N TYR A 156 -11.36 -16.27 -0.63
CA TYR A 156 -12.14 -15.62 -1.66
C TYR A 156 -12.08 -16.51 -2.91
N GLY A 157 -13.26 -16.91 -3.36
CA GLY A 157 -13.43 -17.65 -4.62
C GLY A 157 -13.52 -16.72 -5.80
#